data_a0b2d0329ec61550895579a26816ae68
#
_entry.id   a0b2d0329ec61550895579a26816ae68
#
_cell.length_a   1.000
_cell.length_b   1.000
_cell.length_c   1.000
_cell.angle_alpha   90.00
_cell.angle_beta   90.00
_cell.angle_gamma   90.00
#
_symmetry.space_group_name_H-M   'P 1'
#
loop_
_entity.id
_entity.type
_entity.pdbx_description
1 polymer ?
#
loop_
_entity_poly.entity_id
_entity_poly.type
_entity_poly.pdbx_seq_one_letter_code
_entity_poly.pdbx_strand_id
1 'polypeptide(L)'
;MPALMLDLGYDKSQLGILASVLFLTYGASKFFSGILGDRSNPRYLMSFGLILTGICNICFGLSSSLVLLAIFWGLNGWFQGFGWPPCCRLLNYWYSQKERGSWWASWNVSHNIGGGLIPLIAAACVYYTGDWRYAMHIPGVLCILVGFFLMNRLRDTPQSLGLPPIEKFRDDYSGRVESAQDKDLSVKEILFEYVLKNKFIWLLAFAYFFVYLIRYGVNDWTALFLQETKGYTNIGANSCVTLFEVGGFVGSLTSGWASDYIFQGKRGPINVLFTVGAALSVGLLWLTPRGMVFLDSAAMFLIGFFIFGPQMLIGMSASELSPKKAAATTSGFAGWFSYVGAASAGYPLGKITQDYGWEGFFITMGLASLLSFLLLMPLWAVKTKPTGDTRPSPETKPVAAT
;
A
#
# COMPACT_ATOMS: atom_id res chain seq x y z
N MET A 1 -12.21 -4.87 -18.92
CA MET A 1 -11.74 -6.09 -19.62
C MET A 1 -12.78 -6.65 -20.61
N PRO A 2 -14.04 -7.03 -20.26
CA PRO A 2 -14.97 -7.63 -21.22
C PRO A 2 -15.23 -6.79 -22.48
N ALA A 3 -15.46 -5.49 -22.33
CA ALA A 3 -15.70 -4.59 -23.46
C ALA A 3 -14.49 -4.50 -24.42
N LEU A 4 -13.27 -4.53 -23.88
CA LEU A 4 -12.02 -4.53 -24.64
C LEU A 4 -11.83 -5.85 -25.42
N MET A 5 -12.24 -6.99 -24.83
CA MET A 5 -12.25 -8.30 -25.52
C MET A 5 -13.22 -8.30 -26.72
N LEU A 6 -14.40 -7.74 -26.52
CA LEU A 6 -15.43 -7.71 -27.56
C LEU A 6 -15.06 -6.79 -28.75
N ASP A 7 -14.46 -5.63 -28.46
CA ASP A 7 -14.12 -4.63 -29.49
C ASP A 7 -12.83 -4.99 -30.24
N LEU A 8 -11.78 -5.45 -29.55
CA LEU A 8 -10.47 -5.71 -30.15
C LEU A 8 -10.20 -7.19 -30.45
N GLY A 9 -11.08 -8.10 -30.05
CA GLY A 9 -10.94 -9.55 -30.28
C GLY A 9 -9.82 -10.23 -29.49
N TYR A 10 -9.30 -9.61 -28.44
CA TYR A 10 -8.25 -10.18 -27.62
C TYR A 10 -8.77 -11.27 -26.68
N ASP A 11 -7.95 -12.31 -26.49
CA ASP A 11 -8.24 -13.37 -25.55
C ASP A 11 -7.86 -13.03 -24.10
N LYS A 12 -8.28 -13.88 -23.16
CA LYS A 12 -8.00 -13.70 -21.72
C LYS A 12 -6.49 -13.72 -21.41
N SER A 13 -5.71 -14.48 -22.17
CA SER A 13 -4.26 -14.60 -21.98
C SER A 13 -3.56 -13.30 -22.36
N GLN A 14 -3.96 -12.70 -23.48
CA GLN A 14 -3.43 -11.41 -23.93
C GLN A 14 -3.77 -10.27 -22.96
N LEU A 15 -4.97 -10.27 -22.39
CA LEU A 15 -5.34 -9.31 -21.35
C LEU A 15 -4.60 -9.58 -20.04
N GLY A 16 -4.29 -10.84 -19.74
CA GLY A 16 -3.44 -11.23 -18.61
C GLY A 16 -2.02 -10.65 -18.69
N ILE A 17 -1.46 -10.52 -19.91
CA ILE A 17 -0.17 -9.85 -20.13
C ILE A 17 -0.24 -8.39 -19.67
N LEU A 18 -1.32 -7.66 -20.01
CA LEU A 18 -1.49 -6.26 -19.60
C LEU A 18 -1.49 -6.12 -18.07
N ALA A 19 -2.22 -7.00 -17.36
CA ALA A 19 -2.26 -6.99 -15.92
C ALA A 19 -0.86 -7.26 -15.31
N SER A 20 -0.13 -8.25 -15.83
CA SER A 20 1.21 -8.60 -15.38
C SER A 20 2.21 -7.47 -15.60
N VAL A 21 2.18 -6.83 -16.76
CA VAL A 21 3.04 -5.68 -17.08
C VAL A 21 2.81 -4.53 -16.11
N LEU A 22 1.54 -4.21 -15.78
CA LEU A 22 1.21 -3.17 -14.80
C LEU A 22 1.82 -3.46 -13.43
N PHE A 23 1.60 -4.67 -12.89
CA PHE A 23 2.09 -5.02 -11.56
C PHE A 23 3.62 -5.03 -11.47
N LEU A 24 4.30 -5.56 -12.48
CA LEU A 24 5.76 -5.61 -12.51
C LEU A 24 6.37 -4.20 -12.59
N THR A 25 5.85 -3.36 -13.49
CA THR A 25 6.35 -1.98 -13.64
C THR A 25 6.03 -1.12 -12.45
N TYR A 26 4.83 -1.24 -11.87
CA TYR A 26 4.47 -0.54 -10.64
C TYR A 26 5.35 -0.97 -9.45
N GLY A 27 5.56 -2.27 -9.25
CA GLY A 27 6.43 -2.78 -8.19
C GLY A 27 7.86 -2.28 -8.30
N ALA A 28 8.46 -2.36 -9.48
CA ALA A 28 9.79 -1.83 -9.77
C ALA A 28 9.82 -0.30 -9.53
N SER A 29 8.87 0.43 -10.09
CA SER A 29 8.79 1.88 -9.96
C SER A 29 8.66 2.31 -8.50
N LYS A 30 7.93 1.57 -7.67
CA LYS A 30 7.76 1.89 -6.25
C LYS A 30 9.09 1.97 -5.50
N PHE A 31 10.06 1.13 -5.84
CA PHE A 31 11.40 1.20 -5.28
C PHE A 31 12.19 2.40 -5.83
N PHE A 32 12.22 2.57 -7.15
CA PHE A 32 12.94 3.69 -7.78
C PHE A 32 12.35 5.05 -7.38
N SER A 33 11.03 5.16 -7.32
CA SER A 33 10.35 6.38 -6.86
C SER A 33 10.59 6.67 -5.37
N GLY A 34 10.90 5.66 -4.56
CA GLY A 34 11.36 5.84 -3.20
C GLY A 34 12.65 6.64 -3.14
N ILE A 35 13.65 6.22 -3.94
CA ILE A 35 14.94 6.92 -4.06
C ILE A 35 14.76 8.35 -4.58
N LEU A 36 13.93 8.51 -5.62
CA LEU A 36 13.61 9.83 -6.15
C LEU A 36 12.83 10.69 -5.15
N GLY A 37 11.89 10.10 -4.41
CA GLY A 37 11.06 10.76 -3.42
C GLY A 37 11.83 11.35 -2.24
N ASP A 38 12.91 10.69 -1.82
CA ASP A 38 13.78 11.21 -0.77
C ASP A 38 14.66 12.38 -1.26
N ARG A 39 14.91 12.44 -2.57
CA ARG A 39 15.81 13.44 -3.21
C ARG A 39 15.11 14.58 -3.91
N SER A 40 13.88 14.39 -4.31
CA SER A 40 13.09 15.39 -5.02
C SER A 40 12.01 15.98 -4.11
N ASN A 41 11.46 17.11 -4.53
CA ASN A 41 10.29 17.66 -3.87
C ASN A 41 9.06 16.80 -4.23
N PRO A 42 8.39 16.16 -3.23
CA PRO A 42 7.20 15.32 -3.44
C PRO A 42 6.10 16.01 -4.24
N ARG A 43 5.97 17.33 -4.10
CA ARG A 43 5.03 18.16 -4.86
C ARG A 43 5.16 17.94 -6.36
N TYR A 44 6.38 18.00 -6.89
CA TYR A 44 6.61 17.84 -8.32
C TYR A 44 6.59 16.37 -8.73
N LEU A 45 7.24 15.49 -7.98
CA LEU A 45 7.31 14.07 -8.30
C LEU A 45 5.92 13.43 -8.41
N MET A 46 5.06 13.66 -7.41
CA MET A 46 3.69 13.13 -7.41
C MET A 46 2.83 13.76 -8.51
N SER A 47 2.96 15.08 -8.71
CA SER A 47 2.20 15.79 -9.75
C SER A 47 2.56 15.29 -11.14
N PHE A 48 3.86 15.16 -11.46
CA PHE A 48 4.31 14.63 -12.73
C PHE A 48 3.89 13.16 -12.90
N GLY A 49 4.04 12.34 -11.85
CA GLY A 49 3.57 10.95 -11.87
C GLY A 49 2.10 10.86 -12.24
N LEU A 50 1.25 11.68 -11.63
CA LEU A 50 -0.19 11.67 -11.87
C LEU A 50 -0.55 12.21 -13.27
N ILE A 51 0.09 13.30 -13.73
CA ILE A 51 -0.11 13.85 -15.08
C ILE A 51 0.29 12.82 -16.14
N LEU A 52 1.46 12.19 -16.00
CA LEU A 52 1.95 11.18 -16.95
C LEU A 52 1.10 9.92 -16.93
N THR A 53 0.61 9.50 -15.76
CA THR A 53 -0.40 8.42 -15.64
C THR A 53 -1.66 8.76 -16.43
N GLY A 54 -2.16 9.99 -16.31
CA GLY A 54 -3.32 10.46 -17.07
C GLY A 54 -3.10 10.46 -18.59
N ILE A 55 -1.93 10.92 -19.03
CA ILE A 55 -1.53 10.88 -20.45
C ILE A 55 -1.46 9.41 -20.94
N CYS A 56 -0.84 8.52 -20.17
CA CYS A 56 -0.77 7.09 -20.51
C CYS A 56 -2.16 6.46 -20.62
N ASN A 57 -3.11 6.83 -19.75
CA ASN A 57 -4.49 6.36 -19.85
C ASN A 57 -5.16 6.82 -21.15
N ILE A 58 -4.96 8.07 -21.54
CA ILE A 58 -5.52 8.62 -22.80
C ILE A 58 -4.88 7.90 -23.98
N CYS A 59 -3.56 7.74 -24.03
CA CYS A 59 -2.86 7.02 -25.08
C CYS A 59 -3.28 5.54 -25.17
N PHE A 60 -3.51 4.90 -24.02
CA PHE A 60 -4.06 3.55 -23.97
C PHE A 60 -5.43 3.48 -24.65
N GLY A 61 -6.35 4.40 -24.33
CA GLY A 61 -7.67 4.47 -24.95
C GLY A 61 -7.64 4.77 -26.44
N LEU A 62 -6.62 5.48 -26.94
CA LEU A 62 -6.41 5.75 -28.37
C LEU A 62 -5.76 4.58 -29.13
N SER A 63 -5.28 3.57 -28.43
CA SER A 63 -4.55 2.45 -29.02
C SER A 63 -5.46 1.25 -29.26
N SER A 64 -5.14 0.47 -30.32
CA SER A 64 -5.80 -0.80 -30.63
C SER A 64 -4.81 -1.96 -30.76
N SER A 65 -3.52 -1.72 -30.81
CA SER A 65 -2.48 -2.75 -30.85
C SER A 65 -2.11 -3.24 -29.46
N LEU A 66 -2.07 -4.57 -29.25
CA LEU A 66 -1.68 -5.18 -27.96
C LEU A 66 -0.32 -4.67 -27.46
N VAL A 67 0.63 -4.47 -28.37
CA VAL A 67 1.98 -3.97 -28.03
C VAL A 67 1.89 -2.53 -27.49
N LEU A 68 1.16 -1.64 -28.16
CA LEU A 68 0.98 -0.26 -27.69
C LEU A 68 0.19 -0.21 -26.38
N LEU A 69 -0.86 -1.04 -26.24
CA LEU A 69 -1.60 -1.19 -25.00
C LEU A 69 -0.68 -1.64 -23.86
N ALA A 70 0.18 -2.63 -24.10
CA ALA A 70 1.15 -3.10 -23.09
C ALA A 70 2.19 -2.04 -22.73
N ILE A 71 2.69 -1.28 -23.72
CA ILE A 71 3.65 -0.17 -23.48
C ILE A 71 2.99 0.92 -22.61
N PHE A 72 1.81 1.43 -23.03
CA PHE A 72 1.16 2.50 -22.28
C PHE A 72 0.68 2.04 -20.90
N TRP A 73 0.27 0.78 -20.75
CA TRP A 73 -0.13 0.22 -19.46
C TRP A 73 1.07 -0.01 -18.53
N GLY A 74 2.21 -0.41 -19.07
CA GLY A 74 3.47 -0.51 -18.36
C GLY A 74 3.99 0.86 -17.91
N LEU A 75 3.95 1.87 -18.77
CA LEU A 75 4.28 3.25 -18.42
C LEU A 75 3.32 3.82 -17.37
N ASN A 76 2.04 3.49 -17.48
CA ASN A 76 1.03 3.85 -16.49
C ASN A 76 1.40 3.27 -15.12
N GLY A 77 1.71 1.97 -15.03
CA GLY A 77 2.19 1.34 -13.80
C GLY A 77 3.45 2.00 -13.25
N TRP A 78 4.39 2.34 -14.14
CA TRP A 78 5.61 3.05 -13.74
C TRP A 78 5.34 4.40 -13.10
N PHE A 79 4.51 5.25 -13.72
CA PHE A 79 4.21 6.57 -13.20
C PHE A 79 3.29 6.56 -11.98
N GLN A 80 2.40 5.58 -11.85
CA GLN A 80 1.60 5.37 -10.64
C GLN A 80 2.48 5.07 -9.41
N GLY A 81 3.63 4.41 -9.59
CA GLY A 81 4.60 4.16 -8.53
C GLY A 81 5.16 5.42 -7.87
N PHE A 82 5.03 6.59 -8.51
CA PHE A 82 5.45 7.89 -7.96
C PHE A 82 4.51 8.46 -6.88
N GLY A 83 3.47 7.73 -6.50
CA GLY A 83 2.52 8.13 -5.47
C GLY A 83 2.93 7.73 -4.05
N TRP A 84 3.01 6.43 -3.79
CA TRP A 84 3.13 5.89 -2.42
C TRP A 84 4.38 6.34 -1.65
N PRO A 85 5.63 6.19 -2.15
CA PRO A 85 6.81 6.51 -1.37
C PRO A 85 6.93 8.00 -1.01
N PRO A 86 6.64 8.95 -1.91
CA PRO A 86 6.60 10.37 -1.55
C PRO A 86 5.50 10.70 -0.53
N CYS A 87 4.34 10.04 -0.56
CA CYS A 87 3.31 10.20 0.48
C CYS A 87 3.83 9.75 1.85
N CYS A 88 4.58 8.63 1.91
CA CYS A 88 5.21 8.20 3.16
C CYS A 88 6.13 9.28 3.74
N ARG A 89 6.94 9.93 2.89
CA ARG A 89 7.77 11.06 3.29
C ARG A 89 6.92 12.22 3.81
N LEU A 90 5.89 12.65 3.07
CA LEU A 90 5.00 13.74 3.50
C LEU A 90 4.38 13.47 4.86
N LEU A 91 3.86 12.28 5.10
CA LEU A 91 3.26 11.90 6.37
C LEU A 91 4.27 11.95 7.53
N ASN A 92 5.54 11.61 7.27
CA ASN A 92 6.60 11.72 8.27
C ASN A 92 6.99 13.17 8.60
N TYR A 93 6.88 14.10 7.66
CA TYR A 93 7.21 15.50 7.88
C TYR A 93 6.06 16.33 8.46
N TRP A 94 4.80 15.98 8.13
CA TRP A 94 3.63 16.77 8.50
C TRP A 94 2.91 16.28 9.76
N TYR A 95 3.15 15.04 10.21
CA TYR A 95 2.49 14.46 11.37
C TYR A 95 3.49 13.91 12.39
N SER A 96 3.20 14.16 13.70
CA SER A 96 4.03 13.65 14.79
C SER A 96 3.87 12.13 14.97
N GLN A 97 4.82 11.51 15.67
CA GLN A 97 4.82 10.06 15.91
C GLN A 97 3.54 9.56 16.58
N LYS A 98 2.98 10.35 17.51
CA LYS A 98 1.79 9.98 18.30
C LYS A 98 0.49 9.96 17.50
N GLU A 99 0.39 10.75 16.43
CA GLU A 99 -0.82 10.88 15.61
C GLU A 99 -0.70 10.31 14.20
N ARG A 100 0.53 9.94 13.80
CA ARG A 100 0.85 9.55 12.42
C ARG A 100 0.09 8.30 11.95
N GLY A 101 -0.13 7.32 12.84
CA GLY A 101 -0.85 6.10 12.50
C GLY A 101 -2.29 6.38 12.07
N SER A 102 -3.00 7.24 12.79
CA SER A 102 -4.37 7.62 12.48
C SER A 102 -4.47 8.41 11.17
N TRP A 103 -3.53 9.34 10.94
CA TRP A 103 -3.46 10.08 9.68
C TRP A 103 -3.07 9.21 8.49
N TRP A 104 -2.15 8.28 8.71
CA TRP A 104 -1.77 7.30 7.69
C TRP A 104 -2.93 6.38 7.32
N ALA A 105 -3.67 5.93 8.33
CA ALA A 105 -4.89 5.14 8.12
C ALA A 105 -5.94 5.92 7.33
N SER A 106 -6.19 7.18 7.69
CA SER A 106 -7.12 8.06 6.97
C SER A 106 -6.72 8.28 5.51
N TRP A 107 -5.41 8.46 5.25
CA TRP A 107 -4.90 8.53 3.89
C TRP A 107 -5.05 7.20 3.15
N ASN A 108 -4.79 6.06 3.80
CA ASN A 108 -4.90 4.74 3.17
C ASN A 108 -6.33 4.40 2.72
N VAL A 109 -7.35 4.94 3.41
CA VAL A 109 -8.76 4.82 3.02
C VAL A 109 -9.03 5.34 1.61
N SER A 110 -8.28 6.36 1.14
CA SER A 110 -8.40 6.86 -0.23
C SER A 110 -8.16 5.78 -1.28
N HIS A 111 -7.32 4.79 -0.96
CA HIS A 111 -7.06 3.63 -1.83
C HIS A 111 -8.32 2.75 -1.99
N ASN A 112 -9.03 2.48 -0.89
CA ASN A 112 -10.27 1.69 -0.92
C ASN A 112 -11.40 2.45 -1.62
N ILE A 113 -11.53 3.75 -1.38
CA ILE A 113 -12.50 4.62 -2.07
C ILE A 113 -12.22 4.62 -3.57
N GLY A 114 -10.95 4.80 -3.97
CA GLY A 114 -10.55 4.76 -5.38
C GLY A 114 -10.84 3.41 -6.02
N GLY A 115 -10.49 2.31 -5.34
CA GLY A 115 -10.76 0.95 -5.80
C GLY A 115 -12.25 0.67 -6.03
N GLY A 116 -13.13 1.23 -5.20
CA GLY A 116 -14.58 1.11 -5.36
C GLY A 116 -15.18 2.05 -6.41
N LEU A 117 -14.68 3.28 -6.50
CA LEU A 117 -15.24 4.30 -7.41
C LEU A 117 -14.83 4.10 -8.87
N ILE A 118 -13.59 3.71 -9.14
CA ILE A 118 -13.10 3.59 -10.53
C ILE A 118 -13.89 2.59 -11.37
N PRO A 119 -14.23 1.37 -10.89
CA PRO A 119 -15.08 0.46 -11.64
C PRO A 119 -16.47 1.04 -11.96
N LEU A 120 -17.06 1.80 -11.01
CA LEU A 120 -18.37 2.45 -11.22
C LEU A 120 -18.28 3.56 -12.26
N ILE A 121 -17.25 4.40 -12.18
CA ILE A 121 -16.98 5.45 -13.17
C ILE A 121 -16.78 4.81 -14.56
N ALA A 122 -15.97 3.77 -14.66
CA ALA A 122 -15.71 3.07 -15.91
C ALA A 122 -17.02 2.44 -16.48
N ALA A 123 -17.83 1.81 -15.65
CA ALA A 123 -19.11 1.25 -16.05
C ALA A 123 -20.08 2.34 -16.54
N ALA A 124 -20.15 3.47 -15.83
CA ALA A 124 -20.96 4.62 -16.23
C ALA A 124 -20.49 5.20 -17.57
N CYS A 125 -19.17 5.36 -17.76
CA CYS A 125 -18.61 5.82 -19.04
C CYS A 125 -19.03 4.92 -20.19
N VAL A 126 -18.87 3.60 -20.04
CA VAL A 126 -19.28 2.63 -21.09
C VAL A 126 -20.80 2.66 -21.31
N TYR A 127 -21.59 2.76 -20.26
CA TYR A 127 -23.06 2.79 -20.36
C TYR A 127 -23.55 4.02 -21.12
N TYR A 128 -23.03 5.22 -20.85
CA TYR A 128 -23.49 6.45 -21.47
C TYR A 128 -22.90 6.73 -22.87
N THR A 129 -21.68 6.23 -23.13
CA THR A 129 -20.99 6.52 -24.40
C THR A 129 -21.00 5.36 -25.37
N GLY A 130 -21.27 4.13 -24.91
CA GLY A 130 -21.19 2.90 -25.73
C GLY A 130 -19.74 2.48 -26.06
N ASP A 131 -18.72 3.23 -25.64
CA ASP A 131 -17.31 2.97 -25.95
C ASP A 131 -16.45 2.88 -24.68
N TRP A 132 -15.73 1.77 -24.53
CA TRP A 132 -14.83 1.52 -23.40
C TRP A 132 -13.65 2.51 -23.32
N ARG A 133 -13.28 3.16 -24.43
CA ARG A 133 -12.20 4.14 -24.48
C ARG A 133 -12.42 5.31 -23.53
N TYR A 134 -13.67 5.72 -23.38
CA TYR A 134 -14.03 6.79 -22.42
C TYR A 134 -13.80 6.38 -20.96
N ALA A 135 -13.83 5.07 -20.65
CA ALA A 135 -13.44 4.59 -19.32
C ALA A 135 -11.95 4.78 -19.02
N MET A 136 -11.12 5.04 -20.04
CA MET A 136 -9.72 5.44 -19.91
C MET A 136 -9.53 6.96 -20.00
N HIS A 137 -10.19 7.61 -20.96
CA HIS A 137 -10.05 9.04 -21.22
C HIS A 137 -10.52 9.90 -20.05
N ILE A 138 -11.71 9.63 -19.50
CA ILE A 138 -12.29 10.45 -18.42
C ILE A 138 -11.44 10.38 -17.15
N PRO A 139 -11.07 9.21 -16.59
CA PRO A 139 -10.12 9.15 -15.48
C PRO A 139 -8.75 9.72 -15.84
N GLY A 140 -8.29 9.58 -17.09
CA GLY A 140 -7.04 10.15 -17.57
C GLY A 140 -7.04 11.69 -17.48
N VAL A 141 -8.09 12.35 -17.95
CA VAL A 141 -8.24 13.81 -17.83
C VAL A 141 -8.32 14.24 -16.36
N LEU A 142 -9.10 13.52 -15.54
CA LEU A 142 -9.18 13.80 -14.09
C LEU A 142 -7.81 13.69 -13.41
N CYS A 143 -7.00 12.68 -13.74
CA CYS A 143 -5.64 12.54 -13.23
C CYS A 143 -4.78 13.76 -13.59
N ILE A 144 -4.86 14.25 -14.83
CA ILE A 144 -4.11 15.44 -15.29
C ILE A 144 -4.54 16.69 -14.51
N LEU A 145 -5.85 16.92 -14.36
CA LEU A 145 -6.39 18.06 -13.61
C LEU A 145 -5.96 18.03 -12.14
N VAL A 146 -6.10 16.86 -11.50
CA VAL A 146 -5.65 16.66 -10.10
C VAL A 146 -4.13 16.78 -9.98
N GLY A 147 -3.36 16.34 -10.97
CA GLY A 147 -1.91 16.54 -11.02
C GLY A 147 -1.53 18.02 -11.00
N PHE A 148 -2.17 18.88 -11.80
CA PHE A 148 -1.98 20.32 -11.75
C PHE A 148 -2.45 20.95 -10.43
N PHE A 149 -3.55 20.47 -9.86
CA PHE A 149 -4.02 20.89 -8.53
C PHE A 149 -2.98 20.58 -7.44
N LEU A 150 -2.43 19.37 -7.44
CA LEU A 150 -1.36 18.98 -6.50
C LEU A 150 -0.10 19.81 -6.70
N MET A 151 0.29 20.07 -7.95
CA MET A 151 1.43 20.94 -8.27
C MET A 151 1.27 22.35 -7.67
N ASN A 152 0.04 22.85 -7.58
CA ASN A 152 -0.25 24.15 -6.97
C ASN A 152 -0.35 24.07 -5.43
N ARG A 153 -1.02 23.06 -4.86
CA ARG A 153 -1.42 23.04 -3.44
C ARG A 153 -0.48 22.24 -2.54
N LEU A 154 0.15 21.16 -3.02
CA LEU A 154 0.99 20.31 -2.19
C LEU A 154 2.25 21.08 -1.73
N ARG A 155 2.72 20.80 -0.53
CA ARG A 155 3.95 21.39 0.05
C ARG A 155 4.82 20.25 0.60
N ASP A 156 6.14 20.37 0.44
CA ASP A 156 7.09 19.34 0.83
C ASP A 156 7.14 19.17 2.35
N THR A 157 7.53 20.23 3.05
CA THR A 157 7.74 20.19 4.50
C THR A 157 7.14 21.44 5.16
N PRO A 158 6.81 21.41 6.47
CA PRO A 158 6.43 22.60 7.21
C PRO A 158 7.47 23.73 7.09
N GLN A 159 8.77 23.37 7.14
CA GLN A 159 9.88 24.33 7.06
C GLN A 159 9.91 25.06 5.70
N SER A 160 9.44 24.42 4.63
CA SER A 160 9.34 25.08 3.30
C SER A 160 8.33 26.24 3.27
N LEU A 161 7.50 26.35 4.30
CA LEU A 161 6.54 27.45 4.52
C LEU A 161 6.96 28.38 5.68
N GLY A 162 8.17 28.23 6.22
CA GLY A 162 8.62 29.00 7.40
C GLY A 162 8.00 28.52 8.72
N LEU A 163 7.32 27.37 8.71
CA LEU A 163 6.74 26.79 9.93
C LEU A 163 7.78 25.96 10.69
N PRO A 164 7.66 25.83 12.02
CA PRO A 164 8.55 24.96 12.78
C PRO A 164 8.39 23.49 12.38
N PRO A 165 9.42 22.64 12.64
CA PRO A 165 9.28 21.21 12.51
C PRO A 165 8.10 20.69 13.35
N ILE A 166 7.44 19.60 12.87
CA ILE A 166 6.25 19.08 13.54
C ILE A 166 6.53 18.64 14.98
N GLU A 167 7.74 18.15 15.25
CA GLU A 167 8.18 17.73 16.57
C GLU A 167 8.16 18.91 17.57
N LYS A 168 8.63 20.08 17.12
CA LYS A 168 8.63 21.31 17.93
C LYS A 168 7.20 21.84 18.11
N PHE A 169 6.39 21.79 17.05
CA PHE A 169 5.01 22.28 17.10
C PHE A 169 4.11 21.46 18.02
N ARG A 170 4.28 20.12 18.03
CA ARG A 170 3.49 19.17 18.83
C ARG A 170 4.13 18.83 20.18
N ASP A 171 5.34 19.32 20.45
CA ASP A 171 6.16 18.89 21.61
C ASP A 171 6.26 17.35 21.70
N ASP A 172 6.46 16.70 20.55
CA ASP A 172 6.51 15.25 20.42
C ASP A 172 7.84 14.77 19.85
N TYR A 173 8.77 14.45 20.75
CA TYR A 173 10.09 13.92 20.43
C TYR A 173 10.16 12.39 20.59
N SER A 174 9.01 11.70 20.62
CA SER A 174 8.94 10.23 20.79
C SER A 174 9.45 9.46 19.56
N GLY A 175 9.45 10.09 18.40
CA GLY A 175 10.00 9.56 17.15
C GLY A 175 11.44 9.99 16.91
N ARG A 176 11.97 9.58 15.74
CA ARG A 176 13.29 10.04 15.29
C ARG A 176 13.21 11.49 14.80
N VAL A 177 13.93 12.38 15.47
CA VAL A 177 14.08 13.78 15.08
C VAL A 177 15.17 13.89 14.02
N GLU A 178 14.96 14.74 13.00
CA GLU A 178 15.96 15.02 11.98
C GLU A 178 17.19 15.72 12.59
N SER A 179 18.36 15.11 12.44
CA SER A 179 19.62 15.70 12.87
C SER A 179 20.27 16.53 11.75
N ALA A 180 21.18 17.43 12.13
CA ALA A 180 21.97 18.18 11.14
C ALA A 180 22.79 17.26 10.23
N GLN A 181 23.22 16.09 10.75
CA GLN A 181 23.96 15.08 9.99
C GLN A 181 23.11 14.36 8.93
N ASP A 182 21.79 14.33 9.10
CA ASP A 182 20.89 13.72 8.12
C ASP A 182 20.72 14.61 6.87
N LYS A 183 21.26 15.84 6.86
CA LYS A 183 21.08 16.79 5.74
C LYS A 183 21.81 16.40 4.46
N ASP A 184 22.92 15.69 4.56
CA ASP A 184 23.83 15.42 3.44
C ASP A 184 23.95 13.94 3.07
N LEU A 185 22.94 13.11 3.46
CA LEU A 185 22.94 11.68 3.12
C LEU A 185 22.96 11.45 1.61
N SER A 186 23.96 10.72 1.12
CA SER A 186 24.04 10.29 -0.27
C SER A 186 23.05 9.14 -0.56
N VAL A 187 22.69 8.93 -1.85
CA VAL A 187 21.86 7.75 -2.23
C VAL A 187 22.50 6.44 -1.78
N LYS A 188 23.85 6.37 -1.92
CA LYS A 188 24.61 5.19 -1.51
C LYS A 188 24.49 4.93 -0.01
N GLU A 189 24.61 5.97 0.81
CA GLU A 189 24.44 5.85 2.27
C GLU A 189 23.01 5.44 2.63
N ILE A 190 21.99 6.05 2.01
CA ILE A 190 20.60 5.67 2.24
C ILE A 190 20.38 4.19 1.92
N LEU A 191 20.82 3.74 0.74
CA LEU A 191 20.62 2.35 0.33
C LEU A 191 21.43 1.37 1.17
N PHE A 192 22.72 1.63 1.42
CA PHE A 192 23.55 0.67 2.12
C PHE A 192 23.37 0.70 3.63
N GLU A 193 23.34 1.88 4.27
CA GLU A 193 23.28 1.97 5.74
C GLU A 193 21.85 1.81 6.27
N TYR A 194 20.85 2.43 5.63
CA TYR A 194 19.49 2.46 6.17
C TYR A 194 18.57 1.41 5.57
N VAL A 195 18.85 0.90 4.36
CA VAL A 195 18.05 -0.15 3.73
C VAL A 195 18.74 -1.50 3.88
N LEU A 196 19.88 -1.71 3.19
CA LEU A 196 20.47 -3.05 3.04
C LEU A 196 21.11 -3.58 4.33
N LYS A 197 21.75 -2.74 5.16
CA LYS A 197 22.32 -3.16 6.45
C LYS A 197 21.29 -3.23 7.57
N ASN A 198 20.12 -2.66 7.41
CA ASN A 198 19.11 -2.63 8.45
C ASN A 198 18.29 -3.93 8.46
N LYS A 199 18.62 -4.85 9.38
CA LYS A 199 17.91 -6.12 9.53
C LYS A 199 16.39 -5.99 9.71
N PHE A 200 15.92 -4.92 10.35
CA PHE A 200 14.49 -4.70 10.56
C PHE A 200 13.76 -4.35 9.28
N ILE A 201 14.42 -3.65 8.34
CA ILE A 201 13.84 -3.37 7.01
C ILE A 201 13.68 -4.67 6.23
N TRP A 202 14.63 -5.61 6.32
CA TRP A 202 14.50 -6.94 5.69
C TRP A 202 13.37 -7.76 6.31
N LEU A 203 13.24 -7.76 7.64
CA LEU A 203 12.12 -8.44 8.31
C LEU A 203 10.78 -7.88 7.84
N LEU A 204 10.64 -6.55 7.76
CA LEU A 204 9.44 -5.89 7.24
C LEU A 204 9.20 -6.20 5.78
N ALA A 205 10.24 -6.19 4.92
CA ALA A 205 10.12 -6.48 3.50
C ALA A 205 9.61 -7.90 3.25
N PHE A 206 10.20 -8.92 3.92
CA PHE A 206 9.74 -10.30 3.81
C PHE A 206 8.35 -10.51 4.44
N ALA A 207 8.05 -9.89 5.59
CA ALA A 207 6.71 -9.94 6.15
C ALA A 207 5.67 -9.33 5.19
N TYR A 208 6.03 -8.25 4.51
CA TYR A 208 5.17 -7.56 3.55
C TYR A 208 4.90 -8.42 2.30
N PHE A 209 5.88 -9.21 1.86
CA PHE A 209 5.68 -10.23 0.83
C PHE A 209 4.54 -11.20 1.22
N PHE A 210 4.59 -11.78 2.42
CA PHE A 210 3.57 -12.73 2.86
C PHE A 210 2.20 -12.08 3.10
N VAL A 211 2.16 -10.88 3.67
CA VAL A 211 0.91 -10.13 3.84
C VAL A 211 0.22 -9.88 2.51
N TYR A 212 0.98 -9.51 1.45
CA TYR A 212 0.42 -9.29 0.13
C TYR A 212 0.03 -10.58 -0.59
N LEU A 213 0.80 -11.66 -0.39
CA LEU A 213 0.43 -13.00 -0.87
C LEU A 213 -0.94 -13.42 -0.29
N ILE A 214 -1.17 -13.25 1.02
CA ILE A 214 -2.45 -13.55 1.66
C ILE A 214 -3.55 -12.64 1.12
N ARG A 215 -3.31 -11.34 1.09
CA ARG A 215 -4.31 -10.35 0.65
C ARG A 215 -4.82 -10.63 -0.75
N TYR A 216 -3.91 -10.76 -1.72
CA TYR A 216 -4.27 -10.99 -3.13
C TYR A 216 -4.75 -12.42 -3.34
N GLY A 217 -4.16 -13.41 -2.66
CA GLY A 217 -4.63 -14.79 -2.68
C GLY A 217 -6.09 -14.89 -2.24
N VAL A 218 -6.46 -14.30 -1.11
CA VAL A 218 -7.85 -14.31 -0.63
C VAL A 218 -8.76 -13.51 -1.57
N ASN A 219 -8.37 -12.30 -1.96
CA ASN A 219 -9.19 -11.45 -2.82
C ASN A 219 -9.52 -12.09 -4.17
N ASP A 220 -8.55 -12.72 -4.80
CA ASP A 220 -8.67 -13.19 -6.19
C ASP A 220 -9.25 -14.60 -6.30
N TRP A 221 -9.02 -15.47 -5.29
CA TRP A 221 -9.39 -16.88 -5.37
C TRP A 221 -10.62 -17.27 -4.55
N THR A 222 -11.00 -16.48 -3.53
CA THR A 222 -12.11 -16.88 -2.64
C THR A 222 -13.45 -16.97 -3.35
N ALA A 223 -13.73 -16.09 -4.32
CA ALA A 223 -14.98 -16.18 -5.06
C ALA A 223 -15.10 -17.54 -5.78
N LEU A 224 -14.01 -18.02 -6.38
CA LEU A 224 -13.95 -19.33 -7.04
C LEU A 224 -14.09 -20.46 -6.01
N PHE A 225 -13.37 -20.38 -4.89
CA PHE A 225 -13.48 -21.34 -3.79
C PHE A 225 -14.93 -21.51 -3.30
N LEU A 226 -15.63 -20.40 -3.05
CA LEU A 226 -17.00 -20.41 -2.58
C LEU A 226 -17.96 -21.03 -3.61
N GLN A 227 -17.73 -20.78 -4.90
CA GLN A 227 -18.54 -21.37 -5.97
C GLN A 227 -18.30 -22.87 -6.11
N GLU A 228 -17.04 -23.29 -6.24
CA GLU A 228 -16.69 -24.70 -6.48
C GLU A 228 -16.91 -25.59 -5.26
N THR A 229 -16.55 -25.09 -4.06
CA THR A 229 -16.52 -25.93 -2.86
C THR A 229 -17.81 -25.81 -2.06
N LYS A 230 -18.42 -24.61 -1.98
CA LYS A 230 -19.57 -24.35 -1.11
C LYS A 230 -20.88 -24.16 -1.88
N GLY A 231 -20.84 -24.14 -3.23
CA GLY A 231 -22.05 -24.06 -4.08
C GLY A 231 -22.67 -22.65 -4.12
N TYR A 232 -21.91 -21.60 -3.87
CA TYR A 232 -22.42 -20.23 -3.96
C TYR A 232 -22.73 -19.84 -5.40
N THR A 233 -23.74 -19.00 -5.58
CA THR A 233 -23.94 -18.29 -6.85
C THR A 233 -22.83 -17.28 -7.07
N ASN A 234 -22.58 -16.88 -8.30
CA ASN A 234 -21.57 -15.87 -8.63
C ASN A 234 -21.81 -14.54 -7.85
N ILE A 235 -23.08 -14.12 -7.75
CA ILE A 235 -23.45 -12.91 -6.98
C ILE A 235 -23.14 -13.11 -5.48
N GLY A 236 -23.52 -14.24 -4.89
CA GLY A 236 -23.27 -14.54 -3.49
C GLY A 236 -21.78 -14.58 -3.14
N ALA A 237 -20.96 -15.23 -3.96
CA ALA A 237 -19.52 -15.29 -3.79
C ALA A 237 -18.85 -13.90 -3.87
N ASN A 238 -19.22 -13.09 -4.87
CA ASN A 238 -18.68 -11.74 -5.00
C ASN A 238 -19.16 -10.80 -3.89
N SER A 239 -20.36 -10.99 -3.36
CA SER A 239 -20.84 -10.24 -2.19
C SER A 239 -19.97 -10.52 -0.94
N CYS A 240 -19.53 -11.77 -0.74
CA CYS A 240 -18.59 -12.09 0.33
C CYS A 240 -17.23 -11.41 0.12
N VAL A 241 -16.72 -11.34 -1.13
CA VAL A 241 -15.48 -10.59 -1.43
C VAL A 241 -15.64 -9.10 -1.19
N THR A 242 -16.82 -8.54 -1.43
CA THR A 242 -17.10 -7.13 -1.08
C THR A 242 -16.96 -6.88 0.42
N LEU A 243 -17.38 -7.83 1.27
CA LEU A 243 -17.22 -7.71 2.72
C LEU A 243 -15.76 -7.73 3.16
N PHE A 244 -14.87 -8.38 2.43
CA PHE A 244 -13.43 -8.29 2.66
C PHE A 244 -12.91 -6.84 2.50
N GLU A 245 -13.34 -6.12 1.48
CA GLU A 245 -12.95 -4.70 1.29
C GLU A 245 -13.56 -3.80 2.38
N VAL A 246 -14.81 -4.04 2.79
CA VAL A 246 -15.45 -3.31 3.89
C VAL A 246 -14.72 -3.57 5.21
N GLY A 247 -14.37 -4.84 5.49
CA GLY A 247 -13.54 -5.20 6.63
C GLY A 247 -12.18 -4.50 6.60
N GLY A 248 -11.56 -4.45 5.43
CA GLY A 248 -10.29 -3.77 5.20
C GLY A 248 -10.33 -2.27 5.49
N PHE A 249 -11.40 -1.60 5.07
CA PHE A 249 -11.64 -0.20 5.41
C PHE A 249 -11.67 0.02 6.93
N VAL A 250 -12.51 -0.73 7.64
CA VAL A 250 -12.64 -0.62 9.11
C VAL A 250 -11.34 -1.02 9.80
N GLY A 251 -10.69 -2.09 9.35
CA GLY A 251 -9.44 -2.61 9.90
C GLY A 251 -8.28 -1.64 9.76
N SER A 252 -8.16 -0.96 8.62
CA SER A 252 -7.14 0.08 8.41
C SER A 252 -7.27 1.21 9.43
N LEU A 253 -8.49 1.76 9.61
CA LEU A 253 -8.74 2.83 10.56
C LEU A 253 -8.49 2.38 12.00
N THR A 254 -9.01 1.19 12.36
CA THR A 254 -8.85 0.63 13.71
C THR A 254 -7.38 0.37 14.03
N SER A 255 -6.61 -0.20 13.09
CA SER A 255 -5.19 -0.50 13.31
C SER A 255 -4.35 0.76 13.48
N GLY A 256 -4.61 1.80 12.70
CA GLY A 256 -3.94 3.10 12.83
C GLY A 256 -4.23 3.76 14.16
N TRP A 257 -5.51 3.86 14.52
CA TRP A 257 -5.95 4.39 15.80
C TRP A 257 -5.39 3.59 16.99
N ALA A 258 -5.53 2.28 16.98
CA ALA A 258 -5.03 1.42 18.06
C ALA A 258 -3.51 1.51 18.20
N SER A 259 -2.78 1.61 17.10
CA SER A 259 -1.32 1.80 17.10
C SER A 259 -0.92 3.09 17.80
N ASP A 260 -1.66 4.19 17.59
CA ASP A 260 -1.34 5.49 18.19
C ASP A 260 -1.79 5.57 19.66
N TYR A 261 -3.04 5.21 19.96
CA TYR A 261 -3.64 5.44 21.27
C TYR A 261 -3.44 4.28 22.26
N ILE A 262 -3.54 3.02 21.81
CA ILE A 262 -3.39 1.86 22.70
C ILE A 262 -1.91 1.51 22.86
N PHE A 263 -1.16 1.48 21.76
CA PHE A 263 0.26 1.07 21.77
C PHE A 263 1.25 2.24 21.72
N GLN A 264 0.75 3.48 21.89
CA GLN A 264 1.60 4.68 22.05
C GLN A 264 2.60 4.84 20.90
N GLY A 265 2.16 4.62 19.67
CA GLY A 265 2.97 4.74 18.46
C GLY A 265 3.87 3.53 18.16
N LYS A 266 3.78 2.44 18.92
CA LYS A 266 4.47 1.18 18.61
C LYS A 266 3.69 0.41 17.55
N ARG A 267 4.28 0.19 16.38
CA ARG A 267 3.62 -0.48 15.26
C ARG A 267 3.70 -2.01 15.32
N GLY A 268 4.75 -2.53 15.98
CA GLY A 268 5.00 -3.97 16.09
C GLY A 268 3.85 -4.77 16.71
N PRO A 269 3.34 -4.40 17.90
CA PRO A 269 2.28 -5.14 18.56
C PRO A 269 1.01 -5.29 17.69
N ILE A 270 0.56 -4.22 17.05
CA ILE A 270 -0.62 -4.24 16.19
C ILE A 270 -0.39 -5.12 14.96
N ASN A 271 0.76 -5.04 14.32
CA ASN A 271 1.11 -5.89 13.19
C ASN A 271 1.03 -7.37 13.55
N VAL A 272 1.58 -7.75 14.70
CA VAL A 272 1.57 -9.15 15.19
C VAL A 272 0.15 -9.61 15.51
N LEU A 273 -0.62 -8.83 16.28
CA LEU A 273 -1.99 -9.18 16.67
C LEU A 273 -2.90 -9.32 15.45
N PHE A 274 -2.79 -8.41 14.49
CA PHE A 274 -3.58 -8.44 13.26
C PHE A 274 -3.19 -9.62 12.35
N THR A 275 -1.91 -9.97 12.27
CA THR A 275 -1.48 -11.14 11.51
C THR A 275 -2.04 -12.44 12.12
N VAL A 276 -2.08 -12.56 13.44
CA VAL A 276 -2.73 -13.70 14.12
C VAL A 276 -4.23 -13.71 13.83
N GLY A 277 -4.90 -12.56 13.95
CA GLY A 277 -6.32 -12.42 13.61
C GLY A 277 -6.61 -12.83 12.16
N ALA A 278 -5.76 -12.44 11.21
CA ALA A 278 -5.88 -12.83 9.80
C ALA A 278 -5.76 -14.36 9.63
N ALA A 279 -4.77 -14.99 10.28
CA ALA A 279 -4.58 -16.43 10.25
C ALA A 279 -5.80 -17.19 10.77
N LEU A 280 -6.33 -16.77 11.92
CA LEU A 280 -7.53 -17.36 12.51
C LEU A 280 -8.77 -17.20 11.62
N SER A 281 -8.90 -16.04 10.98
CA SER A 281 -10.02 -15.75 10.08
C SER A 281 -9.95 -16.55 8.77
N VAL A 282 -8.73 -16.77 8.23
CA VAL A 282 -8.49 -17.66 7.08
C VAL A 282 -8.85 -19.10 7.47
N GLY A 283 -8.44 -19.55 8.67
CA GLY A 283 -8.82 -20.86 9.20
C GLY A 283 -10.33 -21.00 9.38
N LEU A 284 -11.01 -19.95 9.86
CA LEU A 284 -12.47 -19.94 9.97
C LEU A 284 -13.14 -20.12 8.61
N LEU A 285 -12.70 -19.41 7.57
CA LEU A 285 -13.23 -19.55 6.21
C LEU A 285 -13.04 -20.97 5.67
N TRP A 286 -11.88 -21.57 5.92
CA TRP A 286 -11.55 -22.92 5.49
C TRP A 286 -12.44 -23.98 6.18
N LEU A 287 -12.59 -23.88 7.51
CA LEU A 287 -13.28 -24.88 8.33
C LEU A 287 -14.81 -24.71 8.35
N THR A 288 -15.34 -23.59 7.86
CA THR A 288 -16.79 -23.34 7.82
C THR A 288 -17.49 -24.34 6.88
N PRO A 289 -18.51 -25.10 7.35
CA PRO A 289 -19.26 -26.00 6.52
C PRO A 289 -20.08 -25.32 5.42
N ARG A 290 -20.50 -26.09 4.40
CA ARG A 290 -21.40 -25.59 3.34
C ARG A 290 -22.70 -25.07 3.92
N GLY A 291 -23.24 -24.00 3.34
CA GLY A 291 -24.54 -23.43 3.72
C GLY A 291 -24.50 -22.41 4.86
N MET A 292 -23.35 -22.18 5.49
CA MET A 292 -23.20 -21.19 6.56
C MET A 292 -22.78 -19.82 6.03
N VAL A 293 -23.65 -19.18 5.22
CA VAL A 293 -23.38 -17.90 4.54
C VAL A 293 -22.94 -16.81 5.50
N PHE A 294 -23.53 -16.75 6.69
CA PHE A 294 -23.18 -15.75 7.70
C PHE A 294 -21.73 -15.91 8.18
N LEU A 295 -21.27 -17.14 8.45
CA LEU A 295 -19.91 -17.39 8.91
C LEU A 295 -18.88 -17.13 7.81
N ASP A 296 -19.17 -17.50 6.56
CA ASP A 296 -18.30 -17.19 5.42
C ASP A 296 -18.19 -15.66 5.21
N SER A 297 -19.30 -14.96 5.30
CA SER A 297 -19.35 -13.51 5.22
C SER A 297 -18.58 -12.83 6.36
N ALA A 298 -18.76 -13.31 7.58
CA ALA A 298 -18.02 -12.84 8.75
C ALA A 298 -16.53 -13.14 8.64
N ALA A 299 -16.15 -14.34 8.18
CA ALA A 299 -14.75 -14.69 7.95
C ALA A 299 -14.11 -13.77 6.92
N MET A 300 -14.77 -13.49 5.79
CA MET A 300 -14.27 -12.57 4.77
C MET A 300 -14.09 -11.15 5.30
N PHE A 301 -15.09 -10.63 6.04
CA PHE A 301 -14.97 -9.33 6.71
C PHE A 301 -13.77 -9.31 7.68
N LEU A 302 -13.62 -10.35 8.52
CA LEU A 302 -12.52 -10.44 9.49
C LEU A 302 -11.16 -10.59 8.81
N ILE A 303 -11.04 -11.37 7.72
CA ILE A 303 -9.79 -11.44 6.97
C ILE A 303 -9.41 -10.05 6.46
N GLY A 304 -10.36 -9.33 5.84
CA GLY A 304 -10.14 -7.97 5.40
C GLY A 304 -9.72 -7.06 6.56
N PHE A 305 -10.47 -7.08 7.66
CA PHE A 305 -10.20 -6.29 8.86
C PHE A 305 -8.76 -6.49 9.38
N PHE A 306 -8.32 -7.74 9.47
CA PHE A 306 -7.01 -8.06 10.03
C PHE A 306 -5.85 -7.96 9.02
N ILE A 307 -6.06 -8.09 7.71
CA ILE A 307 -4.95 -8.05 6.75
C ILE A 307 -4.58 -6.63 6.32
N PHE A 308 -5.54 -5.70 6.26
CA PHE A 308 -5.27 -4.32 5.82
C PHE A 308 -4.50 -3.50 6.87
N GLY A 309 -4.57 -3.87 8.16
CA GLY A 309 -3.74 -3.28 9.20
C GLY A 309 -2.25 -3.47 8.95
N PRO A 310 -1.73 -4.70 8.92
CA PRO A 310 -0.34 -4.98 8.55
C PRO A 310 0.06 -4.46 7.18
N GLN A 311 -0.83 -4.53 6.19
CA GLN A 311 -0.59 -3.98 4.86
C GLN A 311 -0.20 -2.49 4.92
N MET A 312 -0.87 -1.71 5.75
CA MET A 312 -0.59 -0.29 5.93
C MET A 312 0.59 -0.04 6.86
N LEU A 313 0.58 -0.69 8.04
CA LEU A 313 1.53 -0.40 9.12
C LEU A 313 2.94 -0.90 8.84
N ILE A 314 3.14 -1.94 8.01
CA ILE A 314 4.48 -2.40 7.61
C ILE A 314 5.18 -1.32 6.80
N GLY A 315 4.51 -0.74 5.80
CA GLY A 315 5.07 0.35 4.99
C GLY A 315 5.40 1.58 5.83
N MET A 316 4.53 1.92 6.78
CA MET A 316 4.75 2.99 7.76
C MET A 316 5.94 2.68 8.67
N SER A 317 6.01 1.47 9.24
CA SER A 317 7.13 1.05 10.10
C SER A 317 8.47 1.13 9.36
N ALA A 318 8.52 0.72 8.09
CA ALA A 318 9.73 0.82 7.28
C ALA A 318 10.19 2.28 7.14
N SER A 319 9.27 3.20 6.94
CA SER A 319 9.58 4.63 6.85
C SER A 319 10.01 5.25 8.17
N GLU A 320 9.47 4.79 9.31
CA GLU A 320 9.78 5.29 10.65
C GLU A 320 11.09 4.73 11.23
N LEU A 321 11.56 3.56 10.76
CA LEU A 321 12.83 2.95 11.18
C LEU A 321 14.07 3.55 10.48
N SER A 322 13.87 4.53 9.64
CA SER A 322 14.91 5.25 8.91
C SER A 322 14.83 6.76 9.17
N PRO A 323 15.88 7.54 8.85
CA PRO A 323 15.78 9.00 8.83
C PRO A 323 14.66 9.47 7.91
N LYS A 324 14.05 10.62 8.21
CA LYS A 324 12.98 11.20 7.37
C LYS A 324 13.38 11.33 5.91
N LYS A 325 14.67 11.60 5.63
CA LYS A 325 15.26 11.68 4.28
C LYS A 325 15.50 10.33 3.59
N ALA A 326 15.28 9.22 4.29
CA ALA A 326 15.34 7.87 3.74
C ALA A 326 13.97 7.16 3.80
N ALA A 327 12.93 7.85 4.25
CA ALA A 327 11.61 7.28 4.53
C ALA A 327 10.92 6.75 3.26
N ALA A 328 11.04 7.47 2.14
CA ALA A 328 10.47 7.03 0.87
C ALA A 328 11.23 5.82 0.29
N THR A 329 12.57 5.83 0.37
CA THR A 329 13.41 4.72 -0.11
C THR A 329 13.14 3.43 0.66
N THR A 330 13.10 3.48 1.99
CA THR A 330 12.85 2.30 2.84
C THR A 330 11.44 1.74 2.65
N SER A 331 10.43 2.61 2.59
CA SER A 331 9.06 2.21 2.28
C SER A 331 8.91 1.67 0.86
N GLY A 332 9.60 2.27 -0.10
CA GLY A 332 9.64 1.81 -1.50
C GLY A 332 10.28 0.44 -1.64
N PHE A 333 11.39 0.20 -0.95
CA PHE A 333 12.07 -1.10 -0.91
C PHE A 333 11.16 -2.19 -0.34
N ALA A 334 10.57 -1.97 0.85
CA ALA A 334 9.62 -2.91 1.42
C ALA A 334 8.41 -3.12 0.49
N GLY A 335 7.93 -2.06 -0.13
CA GLY A 335 6.84 -2.10 -1.11
C GLY A 335 7.16 -2.92 -2.35
N TRP A 336 8.39 -2.97 -2.82
CA TRP A 336 8.78 -3.84 -3.93
C TRP A 336 8.56 -5.32 -3.58
N PHE A 337 9.00 -5.76 -2.39
CA PHE A 337 8.75 -7.12 -1.90
C PHE A 337 7.25 -7.44 -1.80
N SER A 338 6.43 -6.48 -1.41
CA SER A 338 4.98 -6.69 -1.36
C SER A 338 4.39 -7.02 -2.74
N TYR A 339 4.86 -6.36 -3.81
CA TYR A 339 4.39 -6.66 -5.17
C TYR A 339 4.93 -7.97 -5.74
N VAL A 340 6.11 -8.42 -5.30
CA VAL A 340 6.57 -9.79 -5.57
C VAL A 340 5.63 -10.81 -4.90
N GLY A 341 5.18 -10.52 -3.66
CA GLY A 341 4.17 -11.31 -2.96
C GLY A 341 2.82 -11.34 -3.69
N ALA A 342 2.34 -10.18 -4.15
CA ALA A 342 1.13 -10.08 -4.95
C ALA A 342 1.23 -10.91 -6.25
N ALA A 343 2.34 -10.82 -6.96
CA ALA A 343 2.59 -11.61 -8.16
C ALA A 343 2.59 -13.13 -7.88
N SER A 344 3.08 -13.53 -6.69
CA SER A 344 3.07 -14.93 -6.24
C SER A 344 1.67 -15.46 -5.93
N ALA A 345 0.72 -14.58 -5.63
CA ALA A 345 -0.70 -14.94 -5.47
C ALA A 345 -1.39 -15.29 -6.81
N GLY A 346 -0.81 -14.91 -7.94
CA GLY A 346 -1.30 -15.26 -9.28
C GLY A 346 -0.93 -16.69 -9.68
N TYR A 347 -0.02 -16.80 -10.66
CA TYR A 347 0.36 -18.10 -11.25
C TYR A 347 0.90 -19.13 -10.23
N PRO A 348 1.86 -18.82 -9.33
CA PRO A 348 2.38 -19.81 -8.39
C PRO A 348 1.31 -20.39 -7.47
N LEU A 349 0.48 -19.53 -6.88
CA LEU A 349 -0.61 -19.98 -6.01
C LEU A 349 -1.68 -20.74 -6.81
N GLY A 350 -2.01 -20.27 -8.01
CA GLY A 350 -2.95 -20.94 -8.92
C GLY A 350 -2.48 -22.35 -9.28
N LYS A 351 -1.19 -22.54 -9.54
CA LYS A 351 -0.63 -23.86 -9.80
C LYS A 351 -0.70 -24.78 -8.57
N ILE A 352 -0.37 -24.27 -7.38
CA ILE A 352 -0.54 -25.01 -6.13
C ILE A 352 -1.99 -25.44 -5.93
N THR A 353 -2.93 -24.54 -6.18
CA THR A 353 -4.37 -24.82 -6.06
C THR A 353 -4.83 -25.85 -7.10
N GLN A 354 -4.28 -25.82 -8.30
CA GLN A 354 -4.58 -26.80 -9.35
C GLN A 354 -4.03 -28.18 -9.03
N ASP A 355 -2.78 -28.26 -8.52
CA ASP A 355 -2.08 -29.54 -8.29
C ASP A 355 -2.50 -30.20 -6.96
N TYR A 356 -2.82 -29.40 -5.93
CA TYR A 356 -3.12 -29.87 -4.56
C TYR A 356 -4.53 -29.49 -4.07
N GLY A 357 -5.38 -28.93 -4.94
CA GLY A 357 -6.72 -28.50 -4.59
C GLY A 357 -6.77 -27.32 -3.61
N TRP A 358 -7.95 -27.07 -3.08
CA TRP A 358 -8.18 -25.99 -2.11
C TRP A 358 -7.45 -26.20 -0.78
N GLU A 359 -7.11 -27.44 -0.42
CA GLU A 359 -6.27 -27.72 0.74
C GLU A 359 -4.87 -27.10 0.58
N GLY A 360 -4.26 -27.27 -0.60
CA GLY A 360 -2.98 -26.63 -0.94
C GLY A 360 -3.04 -25.10 -0.84
N PHE A 361 -4.13 -24.51 -1.29
CA PHE A 361 -4.38 -23.07 -1.13
C PHE A 361 -4.36 -22.64 0.33
N PHE A 362 -5.20 -23.25 1.18
CA PHE A 362 -5.32 -22.84 2.58
C PHE A 362 -4.08 -23.16 3.41
N ILE A 363 -3.38 -24.27 3.13
CA ILE A 363 -2.08 -24.56 3.74
C ILE A 363 -1.06 -23.46 3.38
N THR A 364 -1.02 -23.03 2.12
CA THR A 364 -0.14 -21.92 1.68
C THR A 364 -0.48 -20.62 2.39
N MET A 365 -1.77 -20.26 2.54
CA MET A 365 -2.21 -19.09 3.30
C MET A 365 -1.84 -19.19 4.78
N GLY A 366 -1.99 -20.37 5.39
CA GLY A 366 -1.59 -20.63 6.78
C GLY A 366 -0.10 -20.50 7.00
N LEU A 367 0.72 -21.08 6.11
CA LEU A 367 2.18 -20.95 6.15
C LEU A 367 2.63 -19.50 5.94
N ALA A 368 2.02 -18.78 4.99
CA ALA A 368 2.32 -17.36 4.77
C ALA A 368 1.97 -16.52 6.01
N SER A 369 0.86 -16.81 6.67
CA SER A 369 0.47 -16.14 7.92
C SER A 369 1.45 -16.42 9.05
N LEU A 370 1.87 -17.69 9.21
CA LEU A 370 2.88 -18.08 10.22
C LEU A 370 4.22 -17.41 9.96
N LEU A 371 4.69 -17.40 8.71
CA LEU A 371 5.95 -16.76 8.35
C LEU A 371 5.89 -15.25 8.56
N SER A 372 4.78 -14.60 8.19
CA SER A 372 4.57 -13.18 8.47
C SER A 372 4.60 -12.90 9.97
N PHE A 373 3.92 -13.71 10.78
CA PHE A 373 3.94 -13.60 12.25
C PHE A 373 5.35 -13.72 12.82
N LEU A 374 6.11 -14.75 12.42
CA LEU A 374 7.47 -14.98 12.90
C LEU A 374 8.42 -13.82 12.52
N LEU A 375 8.26 -13.25 11.33
CA LEU A 375 9.06 -12.12 10.87
C LEU A 375 8.69 -10.81 11.59
N LEU A 376 7.44 -10.64 12.00
CA LEU A 376 6.97 -9.44 12.70
C LEU A 376 7.18 -9.52 14.23
N MET A 377 7.29 -10.70 14.80
CA MET A 377 7.45 -10.89 16.25
C MET A 377 8.67 -10.17 16.84
N PRO A 378 9.87 -10.19 16.22
CA PRO A 378 11.03 -9.42 16.71
C PRO A 378 10.80 -7.89 16.75
N LEU A 379 9.83 -7.40 15.98
CA LEU A 379 9.50 -5.98 15.93
C LEU A 379 8.54 -5.54 17.05
N TRP A 380 8.04 -6.47 17.87
CA TRP A 380 7.12 -6.17 18.97
C TRP A 380 7.63 -5.09 19.93
N ALA A 381 8.90 -5.20 20.32
CA ALA A 381 9.53 -4.31 21.29
C ALA A 381 10.35 -3.18 20.65
N VAL A 382 10.43 -3.14 19.32
CA VAL A 382 11.22 -2.12 18.62
C VAL A 382 10.53 -0.77 18.79
N LYS A 383 11.20 0.11 19.52
CA LYS A 383 10.88 1.54 19.55
C LYS A 383 11.74 2.22 18.49
N THR A 384 11.17 3.15 17.74
CA THR A 384 11.97 4.17 17.07
C THR A 384 12.78 4.87 18.14
N LYS A 385 14.12 4.63 18.19
CA LYS A 385 14.97 5.26 19.20
C LYS A 385 14.88 6.78 19.01
N PRO A 386 14.52 7.56 20.05
CA PRO A 386 14.83 8.96 20.05
C PRO A 386 16.35 9.06 19.93
N THR A 387 16.86 9.72 18.91
CA THR A 387 18.26 10.14 18.87
C THR A 387 18.43 11.13 20.01
N GLY A 388 19.16 10.75 21.07
CA GLY A 388 19.58 11.52 22.21
C GLY A 388 18.70 12.68 22.68
N ASP A 389 18.65 12.95 23.94
CA ASP A 389 17.89 14.05 24.54
C ASP A 389 18.27 15.40 23.90
N THR A 390 17.64 15.69 22.76
CA THR A 390 17.80 16.94 22.00
C THR A 390 16.72 17.93 22.39
N ARG A 391 16.28 17.94 23.65
CA ARG A 391 15.64 19.13 24.16
C ARG A 391 16.67 20.25 24.01
N PRO A 392 16.38 21.35 23.30
CA PRO A 392 17.26 22.49 23.35
C PRO A 392 17.44 22.82 24.83
N SER A 393 18.71 22.92 25.30
CA SER A 393 19.00 23.43 26.62
C SER A 393 18.18 24.70 26.81
N PRO A 394 17.49 24.91 27.95
CA PRO A 394 16.77 26.15 28.16
C PRO A 394 17.76 27.26 27.90
N GLU A 395 17.46 28.08 26.87
CA GLU A 395 18.26 29.24 26.55
C GLU A 395 18.46 29.99 27.85
N THR A 396 19.69 30.04 28.34
CA THR A 396 20.09 30.95 29.41
C THR A 396 19.68 32.33 28.92
N LYS A 397 18.58 32.86 29.52
CA LYS A 397 18.19 34.24 29.29
C LYS A 397 19.45 35.10 29.46
N PRO A 398 19.77 35.99 28.55
CA PRO A 398 20.88 36.90 28.75
C PRO A 398 20.62 37.66 30.04
N VAL A 399 21.57 37.52 31.00
CA VAL A 399 21.59 38.31 32.23
C VAL A 399 21.60 39.77 31.74
N ALA A 400 20.54 40.49 32.02
CA ALA A 400 20.48 41.91 31.80
C ALA A 400 21.64 42.53 32.62
N ALA A 401 22.64 43.09 31.93
CA ALA A 401 23.65 43.91 32.55
C ALA A 401 22.97 45.15 33.11
N THR A 402 22.99 45.25 34.41
CA THR A 402 22.67 46.50 35.15
C THR A 402 23.71 47.54 34.91
#